data_b680794a0b3a5e6c43efe31a9e936b78
#
_entry.id   b680794a0b3a5e6c43efe31a9e936b78
#
_cell.length_a   1.000
_cell.length_b   1.000
_cell.length_c   1.000
_cell.angle_alpha   90.00
_cell.angle_beta   90.00
_cell.angle_gamma   90.00
#
_symmetry.space_group_name_H-M   'P 1'
#
loop_
_entity.id
_entity.type
_entity.pdbx_description
1 polymer ?
#
loop_
_entity_poly.entity_id
_entity_poly.type
_entity_poly.pdbx_seq_one_letter_code
_entity_poly.pdbx_strand_id
1 'polypeptide(L)'
;MKFKMNDITYVIKELSQKEYKELRVIEDEEDGVEISDVKNGIYQGSTHHTKGIVYIDKNLPHEIKRKTLIHELTHCYIREYITHEEKNYSEEMVADISANSHDIIHKIVEDYFGGDN
;
A
#
# COMPACT_ATOMS: atom_id res chain seq x y z
N MET A 1 -6.82 -2.75 10.28
CA MET A 1 -5.97 -3.92 10.55
C MET A 1 -4.51 -3.51 10.59
N LYS A 2 -3.75 -4.06 11.51
CA LYS A 2 -2.31 -3.83 11.61
C LYS A 2 -1.55 -5.03 11.04
N PHE A 3 -0.41 -4.75 10.43
CA PHE A 3 0.52 -5.79 9.98
C PHE A 3 1.95 -5.32 10.17
N LYS A 4 2.89 -6.25 10.11
CA LYS A 4 4.32 -5.94 10.21
C LYS A 4 5.07 -6.40 8.98
N MET A 5 6.00 -5.57 8.53
CA MET A 5 7.03 -5.94 7.55
C MET A 5 8.36 -5.48 8.10
N ASN A 6 9.33 -6.39 8.19
CA ASN A 6 10.68 -6.11 8.70
C ASN A 6 10.62 -5.39 10.07
N ASP A 7 9.76 -5.87 10.96
CA ASP A 7 9.51 -5.32 12.29
C ASP A 7 8.90 -3.91 12.33
N ILE A 8 8.58 -3.34 11.19
CA ILE A 8 7.88 -2.07 11.09
C ILE A 8 6.37 -2.32 11.04
N THR A 9 5.63 -1.65 11.91
CA THR A 9 4.18 -1.80 11.97
C THR A 9 3.48 -0.81 11.06
N TYR A 10 2.58 -1.32 10.24
CA TYR A 10 1.69 -0.56 9.36
C TYR A 10 0.24 -0.80 9.76
N VAL A 11 -0.60 0.15 9.40
CA VAL A 11 -2.05 0.05 9.60
C VAL A 11 -2.73 0.20 8.24
N ILE A 12 -3.72 -0.65 7.96
CA ILE A 12 -4.56 -0.52 6.78
C ILE A 12 -5.84 0.20 7.18
N LYS A 13 -6.16 1.29 6.49
CA LYS A 13 -7.39 2.07 6.70
C LYS A 13 -8.15 2.23 5.40
N GLU A 14 -9.48 2.14 5.46
CA GLU A 14 -10.35 2.40 4.31
C GLU A 14 -10.91 3.81 4.43
N LEU A 15 -10.84 4.57 3.34
CA LEU A 15 -11.30 5.95 3.29
C LEU A 15 -12.31 6.15 2.16
N SER A 16 -13.26 7.08 2.37
CA SER A 16 -14.10 7.60 1.29
C SER A 16 -13.30 8.60 0.45
N GLN A 17 -13.81 8.94 -0.73
CA GLN A 17 -13.17 9.97 -1.56
C GLN A 17 -13.10 11.33 -0.85
N LYS A 18 -14.12 11.67 -0.09
CA LYS A 18 -14.12 12.89 0.71
C LYS A 18 -13.02 12.88 1.74
N GLU A 19 -12.84 11.79 2.45
CA GLU A 19 -11.78 11.63 3.44
C GLU A 19 -10.39 11.71 2.80
N TYR A 20 -10.22 11.13 1.61
CA TYR A 20 -8.96 11.25 0.86
C TYR A 20 -8.62 12.72 0.54
N LYS A 21 -9.61 13.48 0.07
CA LYS A 21 -9.40 14.89 -0.28
C LYS A 21 -9.02 15.73 0.93
N GLU A 22 -9.66 15.48 2.08
CA GLU A 22 -9.32 16.14 3.32
C GLU A 22 -7.92 15.78 3.79
N LEU A 23 -7.56 14.51 3.68
CA LEU A 23 -6.25 14.01 4.06
C LEU A 23 -5.14 14.62 3.20
N ARG A 24 -5.36 14.78 1.89
CA ARG A 24 -4.39 15.38 0.98
C ARG A 24 -4.02 16.80 1.38
N VAL A 25 -4.99 17.60 1.79
CA VAL A 25 -4.75 18.97 2.26
C VAL A 25 -3.81 18.95 3.46
N ILE A 26 -4.03 18.04 4.40
CA ILE A 26 -3.20 17.91 5.59
C ILE A 26 -1.79 17.42 5.23
N GLU A 27 -1.69 16.39 4.39
CA GLU A 27 -0.40 15.78 4.04
C GLU A 27 0.46 16.66 3.13
N ASP A 28 -0.15 17.51 2.31
CA ASP A 28 0.60 18.48 1.52
C ASP A 28 1.33 19.52 2.39
N GLU A 29 0.88 19.71 3.62
CA GLU A 29 1.53 20.60 4.59
C GLU A 29 2.60 19.89 5.41
N GLU A 30 2.66 18.56 5.34
CA GLU A 30 3.62 17.74 6.07
C GLU A 30 4.73 17.25 5.13
N ASP A 31 5.95 17.13 5.65
CA ASP A 31 7.08 16.58 4.89
C ASP A 31 7.02 15.04 4.81
N GLY A 32 5.84 14.48 4.61
CA GLY A 32 5.66 13.05 4.49
C GLY A 32 5.81 12.56 3.06
N VAL A 33 6.33 11.35 2.89
CA VAL A 33 6.39 10.71 1.59
C VAL A 33 5.10 9.94 1.37
N GLU A 34 4.33 10.36 0.39
CA GLU A 34 3.10 9.70 0.00
C GLU A 34 3.18 9.24 -1.44
N ILE A 35 2.74 8.02 -1.67
CA ILE A 35 2.56 7.48 -3.01
C ILE A 35 1.07 7.22 -3.18
N SER A 36 0.43 7.99 -4.06
CA SER A 36 -1.01 7.89 -4.29
C SER A 36 -1.30 7.28 -5.65
N ASP A 37 -2.21 6.32 -5.66
CA ASP A 37 -2.71 5.72 -6.89
C ASP A 37 -4.04 6.37 -7.25
N VAL A 38 -4.00 7.18 -8.30
CA VAL A 38 -5.17 7.94 -8.78
C VAL A 38 -5.50 7.47 -10.19
N LYS A 39 -6.76 7.12 -10.40
CA LYS A 39 -7.25 6.73 -11.71
C LYS A 39 -8.52 7.51 -12.02
N ASN A 40 -8.52 8.24 -13.15
CA ASN A 40 -9.66 9.07 -13.55
C ASN A 40 -10.10 10.07 -12.46
N GLY A 41 -9.14 10.65 -11.74
CA GLY A 41 -9.41 11.60 -10.67
C GLY A 41 -9.91 10.96 -9.36
N ILE A 42 -9.94 9.64 -9.29
CA ILE A 42 -10.41 8.90 -8.12
C ILE A 42 -9.22 8.23 -7.44
N TYR A 43 -9.07 8.48 -6.15
CA TYR A 43 -8.05 7.83 -5.34
C TYR A 43 -8.45 6.38 -5.10
N GLN A 44 -7.58 5.43 -5.46
CA GLN A 44 -7.81 4.01 -5.20
C GLN A 44 -7.07 3.55 -3.96
N GLY A 45 -5.82 3.98 -3.82
CA GLY A 45 -5.00 3.65 -2.66
C GLY A 45 -3.85 4.62 -2.51
N SER A 46 -3.23 4.61 -1.36
CA SER A 46 -2.02 5.36 -1.09
C SER A 46 -1.28 4.76 0.08
N THR A 47 0.02 5.02 0.15
CA THR A 47 0.86 4.55 1.25
C THR A 47 1.64 5.72 1.81
N HIS A 48 1.47 5.99 3.10
CA HIS A 48 2.23 7.00 3.81
C HIS A 48 3.29 6.31 4.65
N HIS A 49 4.50 6.20 4.11
CA HIS A 49 5.58 5.43 4.75
C HIS A 49 5.99 5.98 6.11
N THR A 50 6.07 7.30 6.23
CA THR A 50 6.50 7.95 7.48
C THR A 50 5.54 7.63 8.63
N LYS A 51 4.24 7.62 8.36
CA LYS A 51 3.22 7.30 9.37
C LYS A 51 2.93 5.81 9.48
N GLY A 52 3.39 5.01 8.52
CA GLY A 52 3.10 3.57 8.50
C GLY A 52 1.63 3.28 8.25
N ILE A 53 1.02 3.98 7.31
CA ILE A 53 -0.41 3.80 7.00
C ILE A 53 -0.60 3.50 5.52
N VAL A 54 -1.42 2.49 5.26
CA VAL A 54 -1.89 2.14 3.92
C VAL A 54 -3.37 2.51 3.85
N TYR A 55 -3.73 3.34 2.87
CA TYR A 55 -5.12 3.75 2.65
C TYR A 55 -5.67 3.07 1.41
N ILE A 56 -6.94 2.67 1.47
CA ILE A 56 -7.66 2.07 0.34
C ILE A 56 -9.04 2.72 0.28
N ASP A 57 -9.52 2.99 -0.95
CA ASP A 57 -10.90 3.46 -1.12
C ASP A 57 -11.87 2.38 -0.66
N LYS A 58 -12.70 2.72 0.31
CA LYS A 58 -13.65 1.78 0.93
C LYS A 58 -14.75 1.32 -0.04
N ASN A 59 -14.99 2.07 -1.11
CA ASN A 59 -16.07 1.79 -2.04
C ASN A 59 -15.64 1.02 -3.29
N LEU A 60 -14.39 0.57 -3.35
CA LEU A 60 -13.93 -0.25 -4.47
C LEU A 60 -14.63 -1.61 -4.49
N PRO A 61 -14.96 -2.14 -5.67
CA PRO A 61 -15.37 -3.54 -5.78
C PRO A 61 -14.30 -4.47 -5.19
N HIS A 62 -14.72 -5.59 -4.66
CA HIS A 62 -13.83 -6.50 -3.92
C HIS A 62 -12.55 -6.86 -4.69
N GLU A 63 -12.68 -7.22 -5.96
CA GLU A 63 -11.51 -7.61 -6.76
C GLU A 63 -10.53 -6.47 -6.98
N ILE A 64 -11.05 -5.26 -7.20
CA ILE A 64 -10.22 -4.07 -7.38
C ILE A 64 -9.59 -3.68 -6.06
N LYS A 65 -10.33 -3.77 -4.96
CA LYS A 65 -9.82 -3.52 -3.62
C LYS A 65 -8.65 -4.47 -3.30
N ARG A 66 -8.80 -5.75 -3.63
CA ARG A 66 -7.75 -6.76 -3.45
C ARG A 66 -6.49 -6.41 -4.23
N LYS A 67 -6.64 -6.07 -5.52
CA LYS A 67 -5.49 -5.68 -6.36
C LYS A 67 -4.82 -4.41 -5.84
N THR A 68 -5.61 -3.44 -5.43
CA THR A 68 -5.11 -2.18 -4.87
C THR A 68 -4.32 -2.44 -3.60
N LEU A 69 -4.82 -3.27 -2.71
CA LEU A 69 -4.11 -3.63 -1.49
C LEU A 69 -2.78 -4.31 -1.81
N ILE A 70 -2.76 -5.26 -2.75
CA ILE A 70 -1.51 -5.92 -3.17
C ILE A 70 -0.51 -4.89 -3.69
N HIS A 71 -0.99 -3.93 -4.50
CA HIS A 71 -0.15 -2.86 -5.03
C HIS A 71 0.48 -2.02 -3.91
N GLU A 72 -0.32 -1.58 -2.94
CA GLU A 72 0.17 -0.79 -1.80
C GLU A 72 1.12 -1.60 -0.91
N LEU A 73 0.82 -2.85 -0.66
CA LEU A 73 1.70 -3.73 0.11
C LEU A 73 3.04 -3.97 -0.60
N THR A 74 3.03 -3.96 -1.92
CA THR A 74 4.26 -4.06 -2.70
C THR A 74 5.15 -2.83 -2.47
N HIS A 75 4.56 -1.64 -2.40
CA HIS A 75 5.31 -0.43 -2.03
C HIS A 75 5.92 -0.57 -0.64
N CYS A 76 5.16 -1.10 0.32
CA CYS A 76 5.68 -1.34 1.67
C CYS A 76 6.84 -2.34 1.65
N TYR A 77 6.71 -3.42 0.88
CA TYR A 77 7.77 -4.42 0.76
C TYR A 77 9.05 -3.82 0.20
N ILE A 78 8.94 -3.03 -0.86
CA ILE A 78 10.09 -2.36 -1.47
C ILE A 78 10.74 -1.44 -0.45
N ARG A 79 9.95 -0.67 0.28
CA ARG A 79 10.45 0.25 1.30
C ARG A 79 11.23 -0.47 2.40
N GLU A 80 10.71 -1.60 2.89
CA GLU A 80 11.25 -2.26 4.07
C GLU A 80 12.36 -3.26 3.77
N TYR A 81 12.37 -3.84 2.57
CA TYR A 81 13.31 -4.94 2.25
C TYR A 81 14.28 -4.63 1.11
N ILE A 82 14.03 -3.60 0.31
CA ILE A 82 14.89 -3.28 -0.84
C ILE A 82 15.69 -2.02 -0.56
N THR A 83 16.97 -2.06 -0.85
CA THR A 83 17.85 -0.89 -0.70
C THR A 83 17.60 0.08 -1.86
N HIS A 84 17.37 1.34 -1.55
CA HIS A 84 16.82 2.34 -2.49
C HIS A 84 17.86 3.15 -3.25
N GLU A 85 19.02 2.63 -3.49
CA GLU A 85 20.04 3.38 -4.24
C GLU A 85 19.80 3.33 -5.74
N GLU A 86 19.07 2.33 -6.23
CA GLU A 86 18.72 2.20 -7.64
C GLU A 86 17.29 2.63 -7.88
N LYS A 87 17.12 3.62 -8.76
CA LYS A 87 15.81 4.12 -9.13
C LYS A 87 15.18 3.36 -10.30
N ASN A 88 15.96 2.56 -11.00
CA ASN A 88 15.51 1.78 -12.14
C ASN A 88 15.61 0.30 -11.82
N TYR A 89 14.48 -0.38 -11.92
CA TYR A 89 14.42 -1.81 -11.66
C TYR A 89 14.56 -2.56 -12.99
N SER A 90 15.47 -3.54 -13.01
CA SER A 90 15.54 -4.46 -14.13
C SER A 90 14.36 -5.43 -14.10
N GLU A 91 14.08 -6.07 -15.22
CA GLU A 91 13.04 -7.09 -15.29
C GLU A 91 13.30 -8.23 -14.31
N GLU A 92 14.56 -8.64 -14.15
CA GLU A 92 14.94 -9.68 -13.18
C GLU A 92 14.68 -9.25 -11.74
N MET A 93 14.98 -8.00 -11.40
CA MET A 93 14.67 -7.46 -10.07
C MET A 93 13.18 -7.47 -9.77
N VAL A 94 12.38 -7.08 -10.74
CA VAL A 94 10.92 -7.10 -10.59
C VAL A 94 10.42 -8.51 -10.37
N ALA A 95 10.96 -9.48 -11.13
CA ALA A 95 10.59 -10.88 -10.96
C ALA A 95 10.99 -11.41 -9.58
N ASP A 96 12.18 -11.07 -9.11
CA ASP A 96 12.64 -11.47 -7.78
C ASP A 96 11.82 -10.84 -6.66
N ILE A 97 11.48 -9.56 -6.78
CA ILE A 97 10.61 -8.87 -5.83
C ILE A 97 9.25 -9.57 -5.78
N SER A 98 8.66 -9.87 -6.94
CA SER A 98 7.38 -10.54 -7.02
C SER A 98 7.41 -11.94 -6.40
N ALA A 99 8.46 -12.71 -6.67
CA ALA A 99 8.61 -14.05 -6.15
C ALA A 99 8.82 -14.05 -4.63
N ASN A 100 9.71 -13.17 -4.14
CA ASN A 100 10.07 -13.14 -2.72
C ASN A 100 9.03 -12.48 -1.83
N SER A 101 8.28 -11.51 -2.38
CA SER A 101 7.25 -10.81 -1.61
C SER A 101 5.92 -11.56 -1.54
N HIS A 102 5.72 -12.53 -2.44
CA HIS A 102 4.42 -13.18 -2.62
C HIS A 102 3.85 -13.73 -1.31
N ASP A 103 4.61 -14.50 -0.56
CA ASP A 103 4.11 -15.16 0.65
C ASP A 103 3.77 -14.14 1.75
N ILE A 104 4.59 -13.12 1.92
CA ILE A 104 4.37 -12.06 2.91
C ILE A 104 3.12 -11.28 2.56
N ILE A 105 3.01 -10.82 1.32
CA ILE A 105 1.87 -10.03 0.86
C ILE A 105 0.61 -10.85 0.86
N HIS A 106 0.67 -12.09 0.38
CA HIS A 106 -0.49 -12.98 0.33
C HIS A 106 -1.07 -13.22 1.73
N LYS A 107 -0.22 -13.45 2.71
CA LYS A 107 -0.67 -13.65 4.09
C LYS A 107 -1.41 -12.43 4.63
N ILE A 108 -0.87 -11.24 4.39
CA ILE A 108 -1.51 -10.00 4.84
C ILE A 108 -2.86 -9.81 4.16
N VAL A 109 -2.93 -10.05 2.85
CA VAL A 109 -4.17 -9.94 2.06
C VAL A 109 -5.21 -10.96 2.57
N GLU A 110 -4.81 -12.20 2.80
CA GLU A 110 -5.72 -13.22 3.32
C GLU A 110 -6.21 -12.86 4.73
N ASP A 111 -5.35 -12.36 5.59
CA ASP A 111 -5.74 -11.93 6.93
C ASP A 111 -6.73 -10.77 6.86
N TYR A 112 -6.56 -9.85 5.91
CA TYR A 112 -7.43 -8.70 5.75
C TYR A 112 -8.82 -9.07 5.23
N PHE A 113 -8.88 -9.89 4.17
CA PHE A 113 -10.14 -10.27 3.52
C PHE A 113 -10.71 -11.59 4.01
N GLY A 114 -9.85 -12.50 4.43
CA GLY A 114 -10.23 -13.87 4.75
C GLY A 114 -10.63 -14.11 6.18
N GLY A 115 -10.41 -13.15 7.07
CA GLY A 115 -10.69 -13.32 8.49
C GLY A 115 -12.17 -13.48 8.83
N ASP A 116 -13.04 -13.24 7.86
CA ASP A 116 -14.49 -13.26 8.05
C ASP A 116 -15.13 -14.62 7.73
N ASN A 117 -14.35 -15.59 7.40
CA ASN A 117 -14.90 -16.88 7.03
C ASN A 117 -15.28 -17.74 8.22
#